data_3344e8c989d2533d6ddf0be733e30ae4
#
_entry.id   3344e8c989d2533d6ddf0be733e30ae4
#
_cell.length_a   1.000
_cell.length_b   1.000
_cell.length_c   1.000
_cell.angle_alpha   90.00
_cell.angle_beta   90.00
_cell.angle_gamma   90.00
#
_symmetry.space_group_name_H-M   'P 1'
#
loop_
_entity.id
_entity.type
_entity.pdbx_description
1 polymer ?
#
loop_
_entity_poly.entity_id
_entity_poly.type
_entity_poly.pdbx_seq_one_letter_code
_entity_poly.pdbx_strand_id
1 'polypeptide(L)'
;IAKIYLASGIDPAKSTLFVQSHVSAHSELAWILNTIARMGDLDKMTQYKDKSQKEGETTSIGLYDYPVLMAADILLYDTEVVPVGDDQLQHIELARTLARRFNERFGETFVVPEGRIQKEGARIMGLDDPTKKMSKSAPSEYNYISLTDDEETVLRKVKKAVTDSGTDITYSDDRPGLKNLINIYSLFGDKTPDEIVTMYEGQGYGAFKTGLASVISGFLTPFQERLAAISDDEVKAILEAGAVKARAQAEAKMKQVRERVGLL
;
A
#
# COMPACT_ATOMS: atom_id res chain seq x y z
N ILE A 1 10.83 3.99 6.45
CA ILE A 1 10.01 3.16 5.53
C ILE A 1 10.85 2.02 4.94
N ALA A 2 12.01 2.26 4.31
CA ALA A 2 12.83 1.21 3.70
C ALA A 2 13.18 0.06 4.66
N LYS A 3 13.59 0.37 5.91
CA LYS A 3 13.79 -0.65 6.95
C LYS A 3 12.56 -1.53 7.18
N ILE A 4 11.36 -0.93 7.16
CA ILE A 4 10.10 -1.67 7.35
C ILE A 4 9.90 -2.67 6.20
N TYR A 5 10.16 -2.26 4.95
CA TYR A 5 10.07 -3.17 3.81
C TYR A 5 11.04 -4.35 3.94
N LEU A 6 12.30 -4.08 4.29
CA LEU A 6 13.29 -5.12 4.50
C LEU A 6 12.92 -6.05 5.66
N ALA A 7 12.51 -5.49 6.80
CA ALA A 7 12.07 -6.26 7.96
C ALA A 7 10.81 -7.10 7.67
N SER A 8 9.95 -6.65 6.74
CA SER A 8 8.78 -7.40 6.27
C SER A 8 9.12 -8.54 5.30
N GLY A 9 10.40 -8.71 4.94
CA GLY A 9 10.86 -9.82 4.09
C GLY A 9 11.04 -9.47 2.62
N ILE A 10 11.01 -8.18 2.24
CA ILE A 10 11.42 -7.78 0.89
C ILE A 10 12.92 -8.05 0.74
N ASP A 11 13.25 -8.98 -0.15
CA ASP A 11 14.62 -9.38 -0.46
C ASP A 11 15.23 -8.45 -1.53
N PRO A 12 16.24 -7.63 -1.19
CA PRO A 12 16.84 -6.70 -2.14
C PRO A 12 17.63 -7.40 -3.29
N ALA A 13 17.92 -8.70 -3.15
CA ALA A 13 18.50 -9.49 -4.23
C ALA A 13 17.46 -9.82 -5.33
N LYS A 14 16.17 -9.91 -4.95
CA LYS A 14 15.06 -10.23 -5.86
C LYS A 14 14.27 -9.01 -6.27
N SER A 15 14.21 -7.98 -5.41
CA SER A 15 13.43 -6.77 -5.60
C SER A 15 14.34 -5.55 -5.64
N THR A 16 14.03 -4.58 -6.50
CA THR A 16 14.79 -3.33 -6.59
C THR A 16 14.12 -2.26 -5.73
N LEU A 17 14.76 -1.89 -4.61
CA LEU A 17 14.33 -0.77 -3.77
C LEU A 17 15.20 0.45 -4.08
N PHE A 18 14.58 1.57 -4.35
CA PHE A 18 15.29 2.82 -4.61
C PHE A 18 14.42 4.03 -4.24
N VAL A 19 15.03 5.20 -4.17
CA VAL A 19 14.33 6.47 -3.99
C VAL A 19 13.99 7.02 -5.37
N GLN A 20 12.70 7.26 -5.64
CA GLN A 20 12.21 7.74 -6.95
C GLN A 20 12.98 8.98 -7.45
N SER A 21 13.21 9.97 -6.57
CA SER A 21 13.92 11.21 -6.93
C SER A 21 15.40 11.01 -7.29
N HIS A 22 15.98 9.84 -7.03
CA HIS A 22 17.33 9.50 -7.49
C HIS A 22 17.39 9.06 -8.96
N VAL A 23 16.23 8.97 -9.63
CA VAL A 23 16.08 8.62 -11.05
C VAL A 23 15.31 9.74 -11.75
N SER A 24 16.01 10.70 -12.34
CA SER A 24 15.41 11.89 -12.97
C SER A 24 14.51 11.58 -14.17
N ALA A 25 14.67 10.42 -14.77
CA ALA A 25 13.87 9.92 -15.88
C ALA A 25 12.36 9.88 -15.58
N HIS A 26 11.95 9.72 -14.31
CA HIS A 26 10.54 9.80 -13.90
C HIS A 26 9.92 11.15 -14.24
N SER A 27 10.61 12.24 -13.89
CA SER A 27 10.13 13.61 -14.15
C SER A 27 10.19 13.94 -15.65
N GLU A 28 11.20 13.48 -16.37
CA GLU A 28 11.32 13.68 -17.80
C GLU A 28 10.19 12.97 -18.55
N LEU A 29 9.96 11.69 -18.24
CA LEU A 29 8.86 10.95 -18.85
C LEU A 29 7.51 11.54 -18.50
N ALA A 30 7.30 11.94 -17.25
CA ALA A 30 6.06 12.61 -16.84
C ALA A 30 5.80 13.86 -17.67
N TRP A 31 6.81 14.69 -17.93
CA TRP A 31 6.66 15.85 -18.81
C TRP A 31 6.29 15.47 -20.25
N ILE A 32 6.93 14.45 -20.81
CA ILE A 32 6.60 13.97 -22.17
C ILE A 32 5.15 13.44 -22.21
N LEU A 33 4.75 12.65 -21.22
CA LEU A 33 3.37 12.13 -21.12
C LEU A 33 2.35 13.26 -20.95
N ASN A 34 2.69 14.34 -20.26
CA ASN A 34 1.85 15.53 -20.14
C ASN A 34 1.54 16.18 -21.48
N THR A 35 2.43 16.10 -22.47
CA THR A 35 2.19 16.65 -23.82
C THR A 35 1.12 15.88 -24.61
N ILE A 36 0.76 14.68 -24.15
CA ILE A 36 -0.27 13.83 -24.77
C ILE A 36 -1.44 13.53 -23.83
N ALA A 37 -1.32 13.79 -22.53
CA ALA A 37 -2.41 13.74 -21.57
C ALA A 37 -3.45 14.82 -21.90
N ARG A 38 -4.71 14.53 -21.65
CA ARG A 38 -5.81 15.49 -21.88
C ARG A 38 -6.37 15.95 -20.55
N MET A 39 -6.75 17.21 -20.44
CA MET A 39 -7.42 17.76 -19.26
C MET A 39 -8.59 16.87 -18.83
N GLY A 40 -9.42 16.42 -19.77
CA GLY A 40 -10.56 15.56 -19.47
C GLY A 40 -10.21 14.16 -18.95
N ASP A 41 -8.97 13.69 -19.11
CA ASP A 41 -8.51 12.44 -18.47
C ASP A 41 -8.25 12.69 -16.97
N LEU A 42 -7.65 13.83 -16.63
CA LEU A 42 -7.32 14.23 -15.26
C LEU A 42 -8.54 14.73 -14.48
N ASP A 43 -9.46 15.45 -15.13
CA ASP A 43 -10.71 15.93 -14.53
C ASP A 43 -11.61 14.80 -14.01
N LYS A 44 -11.44 13.58 -14.52
CA LYS A 44 -12.18 12.39 -14.07
C LYS A 44 -11.61 11.79 -12.78
N MET A 45 -10.38 12.18 -12.37
CA MET A 45 -9.70 11.61 -11.21
C MET A 45 -10.43 12.00 -9.92
N THR A 46 -11.01 11.01 -9.24
CA THR A 46 -11.80 11.21 -8.02
C THR A 46 -10.96 11.73 -6.88
N GLN A 47 -9.74 11.24 -6.71
CA GLN A 47 -8.85 11.68 -5.64
C GLN A 47 -8.46 13.17 -5.74
N TYR A 48 -8.33 13.71 -6.95
CA TYR A 48 -8.13 15.15 -7.15
C TYR A 48 -9.34 15.93 -6.61
N LYS A 49 -10.55 15.52 -6.99
CA LYS A 49 -11.80 16.20 -6.56
C LYS A 49 -11.95 16.20 -5.04
N ASP A 50 -11.69 15.06 -4.40
CA ASP A 50 -11.82 14.92 -2.95
C ASP A 50 -10.80 15.77 -2.17
N LYS A 51 -9.57 15.87 -2.68
CA LYS A 51 -8.49 16.63 -2.04
C LYS A 51 -8.60 18.12 -2.32
N SER A 52 -8.90 18.53 -3.56
CA SER A 52 -9.06 19.94 -3.94
C SER A 52 -10.20 20.63 -3.20
N GLN A 53 -11.29 19.90 -2.89
CA GLN A 53 -12.37 20.42 -2.04
C GLN A 53 -11.91 20.76 -0.62
N LYS A 54 -10.89 20.05 -0.11
CA LYS A 54 -10.34 20.28 1.24
C LYS A 54 -9.31 21.40 1.27
N GLU A 55 -8.51 21.56 0.22
CA GLU A 55 -7.41 22.53 0.14
C GLU A 55 -7.82 23.86 -0.48
N GLY A 56 -8.94 23.91 -1.23
CA GLY A 56 -9.47 25.14 -1.84
C GLY A 56 -8.46 25.78 -2.80
N GLU A 57 -8.34 27.13 -2.72
CA GLU A 57 -7.47 27.93 -3.61
C GLU A 57 -5.98 27.65 -3.45
N THR A 58 -5.55 26.95 -2.40
CA THR A 58 -4.15 26.58 -2.17
C THR A 58 -3.75 25.27 -2.87
N THR A 59 -4.67 24.65 -3.59
CA THR A 59 -4.43 23.38 -4.32
C THR A 59 -3.32 23.57 -5.36
N SER A 60 -2.26 22.79 -5.24
CA SER A 60 -1.12 22.85 -6.16
C SER A 60 -1.42 22.16 -7.51
N ILE A 61 -0.76 22.62 -8.58
CA ILE A 61 -0.77 21.93 -9.87
C ILE A 61 -0.28 20.48 -9.73
N GLY A 62 0.69 20.23 -8.84
CA GLY A 62 1.18 18.88 -8.57
C GLY A 62 0.11 17.93 -8.06
N LEU A 63 -0.91 18.42 -7.34
CA LEU A 63 -2.05 17.59 -6.95
C LEU A 63 -2.95 17.22 -8.16
N TYR A 64 -2.99 18.05 -9.18
CA TYR A 64 -3.71 17.76 -10.43
C TYR A 64 -2.91 16.80 -11.32
N ASP A 65 -1.58 16.93 -11.34
CA ASP A 65 -0.69 16.29 -12.30
C ASP A 65 -0.03 14.99 -11.80
N TYR A 66 -0.01 14.72 -10.47
CA TYR A 66 0.65 13.51 -9.94
C TYR A 66 0.19 12.18 -10.59
N PRO A 67 -1.04 12.03 -11.14
CA PRO A 67 -1.42 10.79 -11.82
C PRO A 67 -0.59 10.53 -13.09
N VAL A 68 -0.10 11.58 -13.76
CA VAL A 68 0.79 11.46 -14.91
C VAL A 68 2.19 11.05 -14.47
N LEU A 69 2.69 11.58 -13.35
CA LEU A 69 3.95 11.12 -12.75
C LEU A 69 3.84 9.64 -12.32
N MET A 70 2.73 9.22 -11.72
CA MET A 70 2.51 7.81 -11.40
C MET A 70 2.47 6.92 -12.65
N ALA A 71 1.88 7.40 -13.75
CA ALA A 71 1.94 6.68 -15.02
C ALA A 71 3.40 6.55 -15.52
N ALA A 72 4.21 7.60 -15.39
CA ALA A 72 5.64 7.54 -15.72
C ALA A 72 6.38 6.53 -14.84
N ASP A 73 6.12 6.48 -13.52
CA ASP A 73 6.70 5.51 -12.58
C ASP A 73 6.45 4.06 -13.01
N ILE A 74 5.31 3.79 -13.64
CA ILE A 74 4.90 2.46 -14.11
C ILE A 74 5.51 2.15 -15.49
N LEU A 75 5.37 3.07 -16.43
CA LEU A 75 5.72 2.85 -17.83
C LEU A 75 7.22 2.84 -18.09
N LEU A 76 7.98 3.53 -17.25
CA LEU A 76 9.44 3.64 -17.37
C LEU A 76 10.17 2.28 -17.25
N TYR A 77 9.53 1.31 -16.58
CA TYR A 77 10.13 0.00 -16.28
C TYR A 77 9.47 -1.16 -17.01
N ASP A 78 8.71 -0.91 -18.06
CA ASP A 78 7.94 -1.94 -18.80
C ASP A 78 7.10 -2.82 -17.88
N THR A 79 6.46 -2.21 -16.90
CA THR A 79 5.68 -2.92 -15.89
C THR A 79 4.47 -3.60 -16.52
N GLU A 80 4.39 -4.92 -16.40
CA GLU A 80 3.26 -5.71 -16.89
C GLU A 80 2.09 -5.72 -15.90
N VAL A 81 2.40 -5.85 -14.61
CA VAL A 81 1.38 -5.99 -13.55
C VAL A 81 1.66 -5.06 -12.39
N VAL A 82 0.65 -4.32 -11.98
CA VAL A 82 0.69 -3.43 -10.81
C VAL A 82 -0.32 -3.92 -9.77
N PRO A 83 0.12 -4.48 -8.62
CA PRO A 83 -0.76 -4.80 -7.51
C PRO A 83 -1.29 -3.52 -6.88
N VAL A 84 -2.61 -3.36 -6.82
CA VAL A 84 -3.26 -2.14 -6.33
C VAL A 84 -4.51 -2.43 -5.52
N GLY A 85 -4.89 -1.48 -4.66
CA GLY A 85 -6.23 -1.42 -4.09
C GLY A 85 -7.25 -0.84 -5.09
N ASP A 86 -8.54 -1.06 -4.82
CA ASP A 86 -9.65 -0.60 -5.68
C ASP A 86 -9.60 0.89 -5.97
N ASP A 87 -9.19 1.70 -4.99
CA ASP A 87 -9.06 3.15 -5.09
C ASP A 87 -7.98 3.62 -6.06
N GLN A 88 -7.06 2.74 -6.48
CA GLN A 88 -5.97 3.04 -7.41
C GLN A 88 -6.26 2.58 -8.85
N LEU A 89 -7.34 1.86 -9.11
CA LEU A 89 -7.66 1.37 -10.46
C LEU A 89 -7.74 2.49 -11.50
N GLN A 90 -8.29 3.64 -11.10
CA GLN A 90 -8.43 4.79 -11.98
C GLN A 90 -7.07 5.35 -12.44
N HIS A 91 -6.06 5.30 -11.57
CA HIS A 91 -4.68 5.68 -11.92
C HIS A 91 -4.05 4.69 -12.92
N ILE A 92 -4.30 3.39 -12.72
CA ILE A 92 -3.80 2.38 -13.66
C ILE A 92 -4.46 2.55 -15.04
N GLU A 93 -5.76 2.83 -15.10
CA GLU A 93 -6.44 3.09 -16.38
C GLU A 93 -5.91 4.36 -17.07
N LEU A 94 -5.50 5.39 -16.33
CA LEU A 94 -4.80 6.53 -16.90
C LEU A 94 -3.46 6.11 -17.51
N ALA A 95 -2.64 5.34 -16.78
CA ALA A 95 -1.35 4.85 -17.28
C ALA A 95 -1.53 4.01 -18.57
N ARG A 96 -2.55 3.13 -18.61
CA ARG A 96 -2.91 2.34 -19.79
C ARG A 96 -3.33 3.23 -20.97
N THR A 97 -4.13 4.26 -20.70
CA THR A 97 -4.57 5.23 -21.72
C THR A 97 -3.41 5.99 -22.32
N LEU A 98 -2.47 6.45 -21.47
CA LEU A 98 -1.28 7.18 -21.90
C LEU A 98 -0.33 6.27 -22.71
N ALA A 99 -0.12 5.02 -22.25
CA ALA A 99 0.69 4.04 -22.96
C ALA A 99 0.14 3.77 -24.38
N ARG A 100 -1.17 3.46 -24.50
CA ARG A 100 -1.81 3.22 -25.82
C ARG A 100 -1.73 4.45 -26.71
N ARG A 101 -2.03 5.63 -26.19
CA ARG A 101 -2.00 6.89 -26.96
C ARG A 101 -0.59 7.23 -27.44
N PHE A 102 0.42 6.96 -26.63
CA PHE A 102 1.83 7.12 -27.04
C PHE A 102 2.16 6.13 -28.15
N ASN A 103 1.88 4.85 -27.95
CA ASN A 103 2.16 3.79 -28.91
C ASN A 103 1.47 4.03 -30.27
N GLU A 104 0.20 4.45 -30.25
CA GLU A 104 -0.53 4.80 -31.48
C GLU A 104 0.08 5.99 -32.23
N ARG A 105 0.57 7.00 -31.49
CA ARG A 105 1.09 8.23 -32.09
C ARG A 105 2.53 8.13 -32.57
N PHE A 106 3.37 7.45 -31.79
CA PHE A 106 4.82 7.45 -31.96
C PHE A 106 5.41 6.06 -32.24
N GLY A 107 4.59 5.01 -32.25
CA GLY A 107 4.98 3.62 -32.43
C GLY A 107 5.17 2.87 -31.10
N GLU A 108 5.05 1.56 -31.18
CA GLU A 108 5.13 0.65 -30.03
C GLU A 108 6.39 0.92 -29.19
N THR A 109 6.18 1.33 -27.93
CA THR A 109 7.24 1.75 -27.01
C THR A 109 6.97 1.29 -25.59
N PHE A 110 5.74 1.45 -25.10
CA PHE A 110 5.36 1.10 -23.74
C PHE A 110 4.56 -0.20 -23.68
N VAL A 111 4.86 -1.03 -22.67
CA VAL A 111 3.98 -2.11 -22.24
C VAL A 111 2.73 -1.50 -21.62
N VAL A 112 1.56 -2.01 -21.97
CA VAL A 112 0.28 -1.57 -21.37
C VAL A 112 0.06 -2.34 -20.07
N PRO A 113 0.17 -1.72 -18.90
CA PRO A 113 0.15 -2.42 -17.62
C PRO A 113 -1.23 -2.97 -17.28
N GLU A 114 -1.29 -4.02 -16.46
CA GLU A 114 -2.51 -4.57 -15.89
C GLU A 114 -2.58 -4.27 -14.38
N GLY A 115 -3.70 -3.71 -13.92
CA GLY A 115 -3.98 -3.56 -12.50
C GLY A 115 -4.45 -4.88 -11.91
N ARG A 116 -3.79 -5.36 -10.85
CA ARG A 116 -4.19 -6.57 -10.14
C ARG A 116 -4.68 -6.24 -8.75
N ILE A 117 -5.99 -6.42 -8.53
CA ILE A 117 -6.58 -6.31 -7.19
C ILE A 117 -6.29 -7.61 -6.45
N GLN A 118 -5.65 -7.51 -5.29
CA GLN A 118 -5.56 -8.66 -4.39
C GLN A 118 -6.92 -8.90 -3.75
N LYS A 119 -7.55 -10.03 -4.09
CA LYS A 119 -8.82 -10.46 -3.51
C LYS A 119 -8.69 -10.93 -2.06
N GLU A 120 -7.49 -11.27 -1.64
CA GLU A 120 -7.16 -11.80 -0.32
C GLU A 120 -6.44 -10.73 0.52
N GLY A 121 -7.20 -10.06 1.28
CA GLY A 121 -6.82 -9.17 2.36
C GLY A 121 -8.09 -8.77 3.06
N ALA A 122 -8.41 -9.43 4.17
CA ALA A 122 -9.58 -9.05 4.94
C ALA A 122 -9.50 -7.55 5.19
N ARG A 123 -10.54 -6.81 4.84
CA ARG A 123 -10.63 -5.38 5.15
C ARG A 123 -10.66 -5.24 6.66
N ILE A 124 -9.50 -4.95 7.24
CA ILE A 124 -9.38 -4.76 8.68
C ILE A 124 -10.04 -3.44 9.07
N MET A 125 -10.94 -3.52 10.02
CA MET A 125 -11.68 -2.38 10.56
C MET A 125 -11.01 -1.84 11.83
N GLY A 126 -11.32 -0.58 12.18
CA GLY A 126 -10.80 0.04 13.40
C GLY A 126 -11.17 -0.75 14.65
N LEU A 127 -10.27 -0.81 15.61
CA LEU A 127 -10.52 -1.51 16.87
C LEU A 127 -11.52 -0.76 17.76
N ASP A 128 -11.56 0.56 17.67
CA ASP A 128 -12.48 1.45 18.39
C ASP A 128 -13.77 1.77 17.62
N ASP A 129 -13.75 1.58 16.29
CA ASP A 129 -14.90 1.77 15.41
C ASP A 129 -14.90 0.73 14.29
N PRO A 130 -15.56 -0.42 14.46
CA PRO A 130 -15.56 -1.49 13.47
C PRO A 130 -16.41 -1.19 12.23
N THR A 131 -17.02 -0.01 12.14
CA THR A 131 -17.73 0.46 10.94
C THR A 131 -16.82 1.16 9.95
N LYS A 132 -15.64 1.61 10.41
CA LYS A 132 -14.64 2.31 9.61
C LYS A 132 -13.38 1.47 9.44
N LYS A 133 -12.72 1.61 8.28
CA LYS A 133 -11.43 0.97 8.03
C LYS A 133 -10.39 1.42 9.06
N MET A 134 -9.58 0.48 9.57
CA MET A 134 -8.42 0.78 10.41
C MET A 134 -7.51 1.81 9.73
N SER A 135 -7.13 2.85 10.44
CA SER A 135 -6.34 3.93 9.88
C SER A 135 -5.36 4.52 10.90
N LYS A 136 -4.10 4.65 10.49
CA LYS A 136 -3.09 5.40 11.27
C LYS A 136 -3.46 6.89 11.44
N SER A 137 -4.27 7.43 10.54
CA SER A 137 -4.74 8.83 10.59
C SER A 137 -6.01 9.01 11.42
N ALA A 138 -6.51 7.96 12.09
CA ALA A 138 -7.64 8.07 13.00
C ALA A 138 -7.29 8.98 14.19
N PRO A 139 -8.26 9.73 14.74
CA PRO A 139 -8.01 10.59 15.91
C PRO A 139 -7.56 9.84 17.16
N SER A 140 -7.93 8.55 17.28
CA SER A 140 -7.63 7.70 18.43
C SER A 140 -6.48 6.74 18.12
N GLU A 141 -5.49 6.67 18.99
CA GLU A 141 -4.43 5.66 18.94
C GLU A 141 -4.95 4.22 19.12
N TYR A 142 -6.15 4.08 19.69
CA TYR A 142 -6.81 2.79 19.88
C TYR A 142 -7.50 2.26 18.61
N ASN A 143 -7.51 3.02 17.52
CA ASN A 143 -8.09 2.57 16.24
C ASN A 143 -7.25 1.48 15.57
N TYR A 144 -5.92 1.52 15.76
CA TYR A 144 -4.99 0.67 15.00
C TYR A 144 -3.89 0.07 15.88
N ILE A 145 -3.29 -1.01 15.38
CA ILE A 145 -2.06 -1.58 15.93
C ILE A 145 -0.91 -1.19 15.00
N SER A 146 0.13 -0.57 15.56
CA SER A 146 1.34 -0.22 14.84
C SER A 146 2.31 -1.41 14.80
N LEU A 147 3.09 -1.52 13.73
CA LEU A 147 4.20 -2.48 13.66
C LEU A 147 5.28 -2.23 14.72
N THR A 148 5.24 -1.06 15.37
CA THR A 148 6.17 -0.66 16.43
C THR A 148 5.56 -0.72 17.84
N ASP A 149 4.30 -1.16 17.97
CA ASP A 149 3.68 -1.35 19.29
C ASP A 149 4.34 -2.53 20.02
N ASP A 150 4.69 -2.32 21.28
CA ASP A 150 5.17 -3.39 22.16
C ASP A 150 4.01 -4.27 22.65
N GLU A 151 4.34 -5.40 23.27
CA GLU A 151 3.37 -6.40 23.73
C GLU A 151 2.34 -5.79 24.71
N GLU A 152 2.78 -4.91 25.63
CA GLU A 152 1.89 -4.24 26.59
C GLU A 152 0.90 -3.32 25.88
N THR A 153 1.38 -2.55 24.90
CA THR A 153 0.56 -1.65 24.09
C THR A 153 -0.44 -2.42 23.24
N VAL A 154 -0.02 -3.52 22.60
CA VAL A 154 -0.90 -4.41 21.84
C VAL A 154 -2.01 -4.96 22.74
N LEU A 155 -1.64 -5.51 23.92
CA LEU A 155 -2.60 -6.04 24.87
C LEU A 155 -3.61 -4.98 25.32
N ARG A 156 -3.13 -3.77 25.63
CA ARG A 156 -3.97 -2.64 26.06
C ARG A 156 -4.95 -2.24 24.93
N LYS A 157 -4.49 -2.12 23.70
CA LYS A 157 -5.32 -1.77 22.53
C LYS A 157 -6.37 -2.85 22.24
N VAL A 158 -5.98 -4.12 22.23
CA VAL A 158 -6.90 -5.24 22.00
C VAL A 158 -7.93 -5.36 23.10
N LYS A 159 -7.54 -5.18 24.38
CA LYS A 159 -8.51 -5.17 25.49
C LYS A 159 -9.56 -4.08 25.38
N LYS A 160 -9.16 -2.88 24.89
CA LYS A 160 -10.07 -1.74 24.69
C LYS A 160 -10.88 -1.82 23.37
N ALA A 161 -10.53 -2.73 22.47
CA ALA A 161 -11.26 -2.90 21.22
C ALA A 161 -12.77 -3.11 21.47
N VAL A 162 -13.58 -2.47 20.62
CA VAL A 162 -15.04 -2.51 20.75
C VAL A 162 -15.59 -3.90 20.43
N THR A 163 -16.36 -4.44 21.34
CA THR A 163 -17.17 -5.65 21.18
C THR A 163 -18.58 -5.35 21.69
N ASP A 164 -19.54 -6.21 21.38
CA ASP A 164 -20.89 -6.11 21.94
C ASP A 164 -20.93 -6.49 23.43
N SER A 165 -22.14 -6.46 24.02
CA SER A 165 -22.40 -6.82 25.42
C SER A 165 -22.53 -8.32 25.69
N GLY A 166 -22.30 -9.17 24.67
CA GLY A 166 -22.34 -10.62 24.81
C GLY A 166 -21.13 -11.20 25.54
N THR A 167 -21.10 -12.50 25.70
CA THR A 167 -19.98 -13.25 26.30
C THR A 167 -19.43 -14.32 25.37
N ASP A 168 -20.24 -14.78 24.42
CA ASP A 168 -19.91 -15.90 23.55
C ASP A 168 -19.09 -15.43 22.33
N ILE A 169 -18.12 -16.22 21.94
CA ILE A 169 -17.32 -16.00 20.74
C ILE A 169 -18.04 -16.64 19.56
N THR A 170 -18.53 -15.80 18.64
CA THR A 170 -19.21 -16.25 17.42
C THR A 170 -18.76 -15.40 16.22
N TYR A 171 -18.74 -16.00 15.05
CA TYR A 171 -18.38 -15.32 13.81
C TYR A 171 -19.66 -14.98 13.03
N SER A 172 -20.11 -13.71 13.15
CA SER A 172 -21.38 -13.27 12.55
C SER A 172 -21.31 -11.81 12.10
N ASP A 173 -22.06 -11.46 11.05
CA ASP A 173 -22.17 -10.10 10.52
C ASP A 173 -22.87 -9.13 11.48
N ASP A 174 -23.74 -9.65 12.35
CA ASP A 174 -24.44 -8.84 13.38
C ASP A 174 -23.49 -8.35 14.47
N ARG A 175 -22.28 -8.90 14.53
CA ARG A 175 -21.27 -8.62 15.57
C ARG A 175 -19.96 -8.10 14.95
N PRO A 176 -20.00 -6.94 14.27
CA PRO A 176 -18.90 -6.47 13.42
C PRO A 176 -17.57 -6.28 14.19
N GLY A 177 -17.63 -5.85 15.46
CA GLY A 177 -16.42 -5.71 16.28
C GLY A 177 -15.75 -7.06 16.56
N LEU A 178 -16.51 -8.04 17.00
CA LEU A 178 -16.00 -9.37 17.27
C LEU A 178 -15.52 -10.07 15.98
N LYS A 179 -16.31 -9.97 14.90
CA LYS A 179 -15.93 -10.49 13.58
C LYS A 179 -14.60 -9.92 13.11
N ASN A 180 -14.38 -8.61 13.28
CA ASN A 180 -13.12 -7.96 12.94
C ASN A 180 -11.94 -8.52 13.75
N LEU A 181 -12.11 -8.72 15.05
CA LEU A 181 -11.06 -9.30 15.90
C LEU A 181 -10.75 -10.76 15.53
N ILE A 182 -11.76 -11.56 15.17
CA ILE A 182 -11.58 -12.93 14.69
C ILE A 182 -10.84 -12.94 13.34
N ASN A 183 -11.16 -12.00 12.41
CA ASN A 183 -10.43 -11.86 11.16
C ASN A 183 -8.96 -11.52 11.38
N ILE A 184 -8.66 -10.61 12.31
CA ILE A 184 -7.27 -10.28 12.68
C ILE A 184 -6.57 -11.51 13.24
N TYR A 185 -7.25 -12.25 14.13
CA TYR A 185 -6.69 -13.49 14.68
C TYR A 185 -6.38 -14.51 13.58
N SER A 186 -7.32 -14.72 12.66
CA SER A 186 -7.16 -15.64 11.53
C SER A 186 -5.96 -15.29 10.66
N LEU A 187 -5.74 -14.00 10.38
CA LEU A 187 -4.64 -13.51 9.54
C LEU A 187 -3.25 -13.77 10.15
N PHE A 188 -3.13 -13.71 11.48
CA PHE A 188 -1.85 -13.84 12.16
C PHE A 188 -1.65 -15.22 12.82
N GLY A 189 -2.73 -15.96 13.08
CA GLY A 189 -2.71 -17.19 13.86
C GLY A 189 -2.75 -18.47 13.03
N ASP A 190 -2.79 -18.38 11.70
CA ASP A 190 -2.91 -19.50 10.78
C ASP A 190 -4.07 -20.46 11.17
N LYS A 191 -5.22 -19.88 11.51
CA LYS A 191 -6.45 -20.57 11.91
C LYS A 191 -7.65 -19.97 11.19
N THR A 192 -8.59 -20.85 10.86
CA THR A 192 -9.88 -20.40 10.32
C THR A 192 -10.75 -19.75 11.39
N PRO A 193 -11.70 -18.88 11.02
CA PRO A 193 -12.65 -18.31 11.97
C PRO A 193 -13.39 -19.35 12.82
N ASP A 194 -13.78 -20.48 12.23
CA ASP A 194 -14.49 -21.55 12.93
C ASP A 194 -13.62 -22.25 13.98
N GLU A 195 -12.34 -22.49 13.67
CA GLU A 195 -11.39 -23.04 14.62
C GLU A 195 -11.16 -22.07 15.81
N ILE A 196 -11.11 -20.77 15.55
CA ILE A 196 -10.97 -19.75 16.58
C ILE A 196 -12.20 -19.74 17.49
N VAL A 197 -13.39 -19.75 16.91
CA VAL A 197 -14.66 -19.82 17.66
C VAL A 197 -14.67 -21.05 18.57
N THR A 198 -14.36 -22.21 18.02
CA THR A 198 -14.29 -23.48 18.78
C THR A 198 -13.26 -23.42 19.92
N MET A 199 -12.08 -22.85 19.66
CA MET A 199 -11.01 -22.75 20.65
C MET A 199 -11.40 -21.88 21.85
N TYR A 200 -12.25 -20.88 21.69
CA TYR A 200 -12.66 -19.98 22.75
C TYR A 200 -14.12 -20.21 23.21
N GLU A 201 -14.73 -21.30 22.83
CA GLU A 201 -16.08 -21.66 23.31
C GLU A 201 -16.13 -21.68 24.84
N GLY A 202 -17.06 -20.93 25.44
CA GLY A 202 -17.25 -20.82 26.88
C GLY A 202 -16.20 -20.03 27.64
N GLN A 203 -15.15 -19.48 26.98
CA GLN A 203 -14.05 -18.77 27.68
C GLN A 203 -14.27 -17.25 27.82
N GLY A 204 -15.19 -16.67 27.06
CA GLY A 204 -15.52 -15.24 27.08
C GLY A 204 -14.48 -14.31 26.43
N TYR A 205 -14.83 -13.02 26.33
CA TYR A 205 -14.01 -12.01 25.63
C TYR A 205 -12.64 -11.75 26.23
N GLY A 206 -12.49 -11.90 27.55
CA GLY A 206 -11.19 -11.66 28.23
C GLY A 206 -10.10 -12.62 27.77
N ALA A 207 -10.42 -13.92 27.74
CA ALA A 207 -9.50 -14.96 27.27
C ALA A 207 -9.21 -14.79 25.76
N PHE A 208 -10.26 -14.59 24.96
CA PHE A 208 -10.10 -14.37 23.50
C PHE A 208 -9.20 -13.16 23.18
N LYS A 209 -9.45 -11.99 23.81
CA LYS A 209 -8.65 -10.78 23.58
C LYS A 209 -7.20 -10.95 24.03
N THR A 210 -6.98 -11.69 25.10
CA THR A 210 -5.61 -12.00 25.56
C THR A 210 -4.89 -12.91 24.55
N GLY A 211 -5.57 -13.97 24.08
CA GLY A 211 -5.03 -14.84 23.04
C GLY A 211 -4.76 -14.10 21.71
N LEU A 212 -5.67 -13.22 21.29
CA LEU A 212 -5.47 -12.39 20.11
C LEU A 212 -4.23 -11.49 20.25
N ALA A 213 -4.07 -10.83 21.41
CA ALA A 213 -2.89 -10.00 21.67
C ALA A 213 -1.60 -10.81 21.61
N SER A 214 -1.59 -12.02 22.16
CA SER A 214 -0.43 -12.93 22.12
C SER A 214 -0.08 -13.33 20.67
N VAL A 215 -1.07 -13.64 19.82
CA VAL A 215 -0.85 -13.97 18.42
C VAL A 215 -0.28 -12.79 17.65
N ILE A 216 -0.81 -11.59 17.87
CA ILE A 216 -0.29 -10.37 17.24
C ILE A 216 1.14 -10.10 17.70
N SER A 217 1.43 -10.18 19.00
CA SER A 217 2.78 -9.98 19.54
C SER A 217 3.76 -11.03 19.02
N GLY A 218 3.32 -12.28 18.88
CA GLY A 218 4.12 -13.34 18.25
C GLY A 218 4.55 -13.04 16.82
N PHE A 219 3.74 -12.30 16.07
CA PHE A 219 4.11 -11.79 14.74
C PHE A 219 5.02 -10.55 14.83
N LEU A 220 4.70 -9.62 15.73
CA LEU A 220 5.43 -8.33 15.82
C LEU A 220 6.84 -8.49 16.36
N THR A 221 7.07 -9.35 17.35
CA THR A 221 8.39 -9.51 17.99
C THR A 221 9.49 -9.87 16.98
N PRO A 222 9.37 -10.94 16.16
CA PRO A 222 10.40 -11.25 15.16
C PRO A 222 10.56 -10.17 14.10
N PHE A 223 9.48 -9.45 13.77
CA PHE A 223 9.55 -8.32 12.85
C PHE A 223 10.37 -7.17 13.45
N GLN A 224 10.13 -6.82 14.72
CA GLN A 224 10.83 -5.74 15.42
C GLN A 224 12.32 -6.08 15.66
N GLU A 225 12.63 -7.34 15.94
CA GLU A 225 14.02 -7.82 16.02
C GLU A 225 14.75 -7.62 14.68
N ARG A 226 14.14 -8.03 13.56
CA ARG A 226 14.71 -7.77 12.22
C ARG A 226 14.85 -6.28 11.93
N LEU A 227 13.82 -5.48 12.28
CA LEU A 227 13.84 -4.03 12.08
C LEU A 227 14.99 -3.36 12.85
N ALA A 228 15.23 -3.78 14.08
CA ALA A 228 16.31 -3.27 14.93
C ALA A 228 17.70 -3.69 14.43
N ALA A 229 17.81 -4.86 13.82
CA ALA A 229 19.08 -5.37 13.29
C ALA A 229 19.54 -4.65 12.01
N ILE A 230 18.62 -4.04 11.23
CA ILE A 230 18.95 -3.35 9.98
C ILE A 230 19.57 -1.98 10.27
N SER A 231 20.84 -1.78 9.88
CA SER A 231 21.55 -0.51 10.05
C SER A 231 21.12 0.54 9.01
N ASP A 232 21.35 1.82 9.31
CA ASP A 232 21.09 2.90 8.34
C ASP A 232 22.04 2.84 7.13
N ASP A 233 23.28 2.40 7.35
CA ASP A 233 24.26 2.28 6.27
C ASP A 233 23.92 1.13 5.31
N GLU A 234 23.42 0.02 5.84
CA GLU A 234 22.90 -1.07 5.02
C GLU A 234 21.73 -0.59 4.14
N VAL A 235 20.77 0.14 4.72
CA VAL A 235 19.65 0.71 3.96
C VAL A 235 20.12 1.65 2.86
N LYS A 236 21.08 2.54 3.18
CA LYS A 236 21.65 3.45 2.17
C LYS A 236 22.28 2.69 1.02
N ALA A 237 23.11 1.69 1.33
CA ALA A 237 23.77 0.87 0.31
C ALA A 237 22.75 0.14 -0.58
N ILE A 238 21.69 -0.43 -0.01
CA ILE A 238 20.61 -1.08 -0.77
C ILE A 238 19.91 -0.08 -1.69
N LEU A 239 19.54 1.11 -1.17
CA LEU A 239 18.84 2.14 -1.95
C LEU A 239 19.74 2.72 -3.07
N GLU A 240 21.04 2.88 -2.83
CA GLU A 240 22.00 3.32 -3.84
C GLU A 240 22.19 2.27 -4.95
N ALA A 241 22.38 1.01 -4.59
CA ALA A 241 22.45 -0.09 -5.54
C ALA A 241 21.16 -0.21 -6.37
N GLY A 242 20.02 -0.08 -5.72
CA GLY A 242 18.72 -0.06 -6.39
C GLY A 242 18.57 1.11 -7.35
N ALA A 243 19.04 2.31 -6.98
CA ALA A 243 18.99 3.49 -7.84
C ALA A 243 19.90 3.34 -9.07
N VAL A 244 21.07 2.69 -8.95
CA VAL A 244 21.94 2.39 -10.10
C VAL A 244 21.22 1.48 -11.09
N LYS A 245 20.62 0.39 -10.59
CA LYS A 245 19.87 -0.56 -11.43
C LYS A 245 18.65 0.10 -12.09
N ALA A 246 17.88 0.86 -11.31
CA ALA A 246 16.70 1.55 -11.81
C ALA A 246 17.06 2.60 -12.87
N ARG A 247 18.13 3.40 -12.66
CA ARG A 247 18.61 4.36 -13.67
C ARG A 247 19.01 3.70 -14.97
N ALA A 248 19.71 2.58 -14.92
CA ALA A 248 20.14 1.89 -16.14
C ALA A 248 18.92 1.44 -16.98
N GLN A 249 17.91 0.88 -16.34
CA GLN A 249 16.68 0.45 -17.01
C GLN A 249 15.88 1.65 -17.52
N ALA A 250 15.71 2.67 -16.68
CA ALA A 250 15.00 3.89 -17.03
C ALA A 250 15.63 4.62 -18.22
N GLU A 251 16.96 4.76 -18.26
CA GLU A 251 17.65 5.43 -19.35
C GLU A 251 17.56 4.66 -20.67
N ALA A 252 17.59 3.33 -20.62
CA ALA A 252 17.36 2.50 -21.80
C ALA A 252 15.97 2.73 -22.40
N LYS A 253 14.93 2.86 -21.54
CA LYS A 253 13.57 3.20 -21.95
C LYS A 253 13.50 4.64 -22.47
N MET A 254 14.08 5.60 -21.75
CA MET A 254 14.07 7.01 -22.15
C MET A 254 14.76 7.25 -23.49
N LYS A 255 15.82 6.50 -23.81
CA LYS A 255 16.45 6.57 -25.12
C LYS A 255 15.43 6.26 -26.23
N GLN A 256 14.67 5.17 -26.08
CA GLN A 256 13.61 4.81 -27.04
C GLN A 256 12.53 5.91 -27.13
N VAL A 257 12.11 6.43 -25.98
CA VAL A 257 11.08 7.50 -25.92
C VAL A 257 11.56 8.75 -26.65
N ARG A 258 12.78 9.22 -26.37
CA ARG A 258 13.37 10.42 -27.01
C ARG A 258 13.51 10.24 -28.52
N GLU A 259 13.98 9.08 -29.00
CA GLU A 259 14.07 8.74 -30.41
C GLU A 259 12.66 8.81 -31.08
N ARG A 260 11.64 8.25 -30.43
CA ARG A 260 10.26 8.21 -30.96
C ARG A 260 9.60 9.59 -31.05
N VAL A 261 9.86 10.46 -30.09
CA VAL A 261 9.28 11.83 -30.10
C VAL A 261 10.16 12.86 -30.81
N GLY A 262 11.33 12.47 -31.33
CA GLY A 262 12.21 13.34 -32.10
C GLY A 262 13.08 14.27 -31.27
N LEU A 263 13.47 13.85 -30.05
CA LEU A 263 14.37 14.59 -29.16
C LEU A 263 15.83 14.09 -29.23
N LEU A 264 16.11 13.03 -30.00
CA LEU A 264 17.43 12.50 -30.34
C LEU A 264 17.59 12.37 -31.84
#